data_b6a6312e9d2d4874d119a4141290e866
#
_entry.id   b6a6312e9d2d4874d119a4141290e866
#
_cell.length_a   1.000
_cell.length_b   1.000
_cell.length_c   1.000
_cell.angle_alpha   90.00
_cell.angle_beta   90.00
_cell.angle_gamma   90.00
#
_symmetry.space_group_name_H-M   'P 1'
#
loop_
_entity.id
_entity.type
_entity.pdbx_description
1 polymer ?
#
loop_
_entity_poly.entity_id
_entity_poly.type
_entity_poly.pdbx_seq_one_letter_code
_entity_poly.pdbx_strand_id
1 'polypeptide(L)'
;MLMPHFPVPTWKNNIKYDLENIARLLRALGNSHLRLPPVIHIAGTNGKGSSSAMLKSIFTLAGYKVHCYTSPHLLEFNERIVVAGEKISDNELWQVCEQVRVASEKFNIEPSFFEGTTAAAFLAFEKTKADILILETGLGGRLDATNIVEQPLITLITPISYDHMHMLGNTLPLIAVEKAGIMKSCVPCVISMQVLEVYETLFAKAEELEVPSFCYEYDFGIKKTDNGFIYSSQNFTYEFPTPSLLGDHQLINAASVIALISLINKQFNISNEVIAKGLQNTIWPARIEKIEPKKYSKLICDNVQIWIDVAHNNSGAQVLANWIRDNLKSSIYLILGMTKNRNIEEFCSYFKDLTIKGYGVKVLSEPLSHSAETIHLEGRKSGIDFSESASLEEAISDIKKINGDNKANIIITGSLYLASDFYKLL
;
A
#
# COMPACT_ATOMS: atom_id res chain seq x y z
N MET A 1 -23.18 3.93 -8.65
CA MET A 1 -23.84 2.69 -8.20
C MET A 1 -23.82 2.67 -6.67
N LEU A 2 -24.98 2.56 -6.01
CA LEU A 2 -25.01 2.41 -4.56
C LEU A 2 -24.44 1.03 -4.24
N MET A 3 -23.26 0.99 -3.62
CA MET A 3 -22.69 -0.24 -3.10
C MET A 3 -23.66 -0.90 -2.13
N PRO A 4 -23.84 -2.23 -2.19
CA PRO A 4 -24.63 -2.93 -1.18
C PRO A 4 -24.02 -2.66 0.18
N HIS A 5 -24.87 -2.31 1.13
CA HIS A 5 -24.52 -1.70 2.41
C HIS A 5 -23.74 -2.65 3.34
N PHE A 6 -22.41 -2.71 3.17
CA PHE A 6 -21.59 -2.99 4.33
C PHE A 6 -21.57 -1.71 5.18
N PRO A 7 -21.69 -1.79 6.50
CA PRO A 7 -21.59 -0.61 7.32
C PRO A 7 -20.27 0.08 7.01
N VAL A 8 -20.35 1.33 6.53
CA VAL A 8 -19.17 2.20 6.43
C VAL A 8 -18.45 2.13 7.77
N PRO A 9 -17.12 2.03 7.82
CA PRO A 9 -16.39 1.95 9.07
C PRO A 9 -16.73 3.15 9.93
N THR A 10 -17.77 3.02 10.72
CA THR A 10 -17.97 3.91 11.85
C THR A 10 -16.98 3.37 12.88
N TRP A 11 -16.01 4.16 13.25
CA TRP A 11 -15.09 3.93 14.36
C TRP A 11 -15.88 3.86 15.67
N LYS A 12 -16.74 2.84 15.78
CA LYS A 12 -17.46 2.55 17.01
C LYS A 12 -16.48 1.85 17.94
N ASN A 13 -16.30 2.40 19.10
CA ASN A 13 -15.40 1.97 20.18
C ASN A 13 -15.62 0.55 20.71
N ASN A 14 -16.36 -0.32 20.03
CA ASN A 14 -16.73 -1.68 20.45
C ASN A 14 -16.57 -2.73 19.34
N ILE A 15 -15.69 -2.54 18.36
CA ILE A 15 -15.39 -3.60 17.39
C ILE A 15 -14.55 -4.63 18.14
N LYS A 16 -15.10 -5.83 18.34
CA LYS A 16 -14.28 -6.98 18.73
C LYS A 16 -13.35 -7.33 17.57
N TYR A 17 -12.06 -7.16 17.79
CA TYR A 17 -11.05 -7.61 16.85
C TYR A 17 -10.81 -9.09 17.08
N ASP A 18 -11.53 -9.93 16.36
CA ASP A 18 -11.35 -11.38 16.31
C ASP A 18 -11.67 -11.88 14.90
N LEU A 19 -11.41 -13.13 14.63
CA LEU A 19 -11.73 -13.78 13.36
C LEU A 19 -13.06 -14.54 13.39
N GLU A 20 -13.85 -14.43 14.47
CA GLU A 20 -15.07 -15.21 14.63
C GLU A 20 -16.13 -14.81 13.61
N ASN A 21 -16.36 -13.51 13.41
CA ASN A 21 -17.38 -13.03 12.48
C ASN A 21 -17.06 -13.42 11.03
N ILE A 22 -15.82 -13.22 10.58
CA ILE A 22 -15.41 -13.62 9.22
C ILE A 22 -15.50 -15.13 9.05
N ALA A 23 -15.11 -15.94 10.05
CA ALA A 23 -15.22 -17.40 10.00
C ALA A 23 -16.66 -17.87 9.90
N ARG A 24 -17.57 -17.28 10.70
CA ARG A 24 -19.03 -17.57 10.63
C ARG A 24 -19.60 -17.19 9.27
N LEU A 25 -19.24 -16.01 8.76
CA LEU A 25 -19.70 -15.51 7.47
C LEU A 25 -19.23 -16.42 6.32
N LEU A 26 -17.96 -16.79 6.29
CA LEU A 26 -17.41 -17.68 5.26
C LEU A 26 -18.04 -19.08 5.33
N ARG A 27 -18.32 -19.59 6.53
CA ARG A 27 -19.06 -20.84 6.71
C ARG A 27 -20.45 -20.75 6.13
N ALA A 28 -21.17 -19.65 6.37
CA ALA A 28 -22.49 -19.39 5.80
C ALA A 28 -22.48 -19.27 4.28
N LEU A 29 -21.34 -18.83 3.71
CA LEU A 29 -21.08 -18.72 2.27
C LEU A 29 -20.47 -19.98 1.64
N GLY A 30 -20.40 -21.11 2.37
CA GLY A 30 -19.91 -22.37 1.84
C GLY A 30 -18.40 -22.54 1.89
N ASN A 31 -17.69 -21.79 2.76
CA ASN A 31 -16.24 -21.87 2.98
C ASN A 31 -15.39 -21.59 1.72
N SER A 32 -15.70 -20.53 1.00
CA SER A 32 -14.99 -20.13 -0.24
C SER A 32 -13.47 -19.98 -0.04
N HIS A 33 -13.03 -19.58 1.15
CA HIS A 33 -11.61 -19.43 1.49
C HIS A 33 -10.81 -20.75 1.47
N LEU A 34 -11.46 -21.91 1.56
CA LEU A 34 -10.81 -23.23 1.47
C LEU A 34 -10.57 -23.69 0.01
N ARG A 35 -11.07 -22.96 -0.97
CA ARG A 35 -10.94 -23.27 -2.40
C ARG A 35 -10.19 -22.21 -3.20
N LEU A 36 -9.43 -21.37 -2.48
CA LEU A 36 -8.53 -20.38 -3.08
C LEU A 36 -7.32 -21.08 -3.73
N PRO A 37 -6.74 -20.50 -4.81
CA PRO A 37 -5.45 -20.95 -5.32
C PRO A 37 -4.32 -20.72 -4.29
N PRO A 38 -3.09 -21.18 -4.53
CA PRO A 38 -1.96 -20.89 -3.68
C PRO A 38 -1.87 -19.39 -3.33
N VAL A 39 -1.68 -19.04 -2.04
CA VAL A 39 -1.78 -17.68 -1.55
C VAL A 39 -0.40 -17.13 -1.18
N ILE A 40 -0.05 -15.95 -1.70
CA ILE A 40 1.01 -15.09 -1.18
C ILE A 40 0.35 -14.09 -0.23
N HIS A 41 0.62 -14.18 1.07
CA HIS A 41 0.01 -13.31 2.07
C HIS A 41 0.99 -12.23 2.52
N ILE A 42 0.59 -10.95 2.47
CA ILE A 42 1.48 -9.80 2.65
C ILE A 42 0.99 -8.92 3.78
N ALA A 43 1.84 -8.71 4.80
CA ALA A 43 1.62 -7.72 5.86
C ALA A 43 2.81 -6.75 5.95
N GLY A 44 2.62 -5.65 6.68
CA GLY A 44 3.63 -4.61 6.87
C GLY A 44 3.00 -3.24 7.07
N THR A 45 3.81 -2.22 7.30
CA THR A 45 3.31 -0.84 7.35
C THR A 45 3.36 -0.22 5.96
N ASN A 46 4.52 -0.07 5.39
CA ASN A 46 4.76 0.52 4.07
C ASN A 46 5.20 -0.58 3.09
N GLY A 47 4.96 -0.37 1.78
CA GLY A 47 5.44 -1.29 0.74
C GLY A 47 4.50 -2.43 0.35
N LYS A 48 3.45 -2.77 1.13
CA LYS A 48 2.51 -3.86 0.81
C LYS A 48 1.96 -3.76 -0.62
N GLY A 49 1.28 -2.66 -0.95
CA GLY A 49 0.68 -2.47 -2.27
C GLY A 49 1.69 -2.43 -3.42
N SER A 50 2.87 -1.81 -3.21
CA SER A 50 3.97 -1.84 -4.20
C SER A 50 4.46 -3.26 -4.46
N SER A 51 4.69 -4.06 -3.40
CA SER A 51 5.09 -5.46 -3.51
C SER A 51 3.99 -6.30 -4.18
N SER A 52 2.73 -6.07 -3.84
CA SER A 52 1.57 -6.72 -4.48
C SER A 52 1.51 -6.41 -5.98
N ALA A 53 1.74 -5.15 -6.37
CA ALA A 53 1.76 -4.74 -7.76
C ALA A 53 2.94 -5.34 -8.55
N MET A 54 4.14 -5.38 -7.94
CA MET A 54 5.32 -6.02 -8.53
C MET A 54 5.08 -7.52 -8.76
N LEU A 55 4.58 -8.24 -7.75
CA LEU A 55 4.22 -9.66 -7.87
C LEU A 55 3.17 -9.87 -8.96
N LYS A 56 2.07 -9.10 -8.95
CA LYS A 56 1.05 -9.17 -9.99
C LYS A 56 1.64 -8.99 -11.39
N SER A 57 2.48 -7.97 -11.59
CA SER A 57 3.13 -7.70 -12.87
C SER A 57 4.00 -8.87 -13.33
N ILE A 58 4.83 -9.40 -12.45
CA ILE A 58 5.76 -10.50 -12.76
C ILE A 58 4.99 -11.78 -13.09
N PHE A 59 4.03 -12.22 -12.26
CA PHE A 59 3.26 -13.43 -12.51
C PHE A 59 2.41 -13.32 -13.78
N THR A 60 1.81 -12.16 -14.05
CA THR A 60 1.04 -11.92 -15.28
C THR A 60 1.93 -12.01 -16.52
N LEU A 61 3.13 -11.41 -16.49
CA LEU A 61 4.09 -11.51 -17.60
C LEU A 61 4.64 -12.93 -17.78
N ALA A 62 4.73 -13.70 -16.72
CA ALA A 62 5.05 -15.14 -16.78
C ALA A 62 3.93 -15.99 -17.35
N GLY A 63 2.76 -15.42 -17.65
CA GLY A 63 1.61 -16.13 -18.24
C GLY A 63 0.65 -16.74 -17.23
N TYR A 64 0.80 -16.46 -15.93
CA TYR A 64 -0.10 -16.95 -14.89
C TYR A 64 -1.35 -16.08 -14.74
N LYS A 65 -2.47 -16.70 -14.43
CA LYS A 65 -3.70 -16.03 -14.00
C LYS A 65 -3.59 -15.64 -12.54
N VAL A 66 -3.67 -14.35 -12.25
CA VAL A 66 -3.43 -13.81 -10.93
C VAL A 66 -4.71 -13.26 -10.32
N HIS A 67 -5.09 -13.75 -9.14
CA HIS A 67 -5.99 -13.02 -8.25
C HIS A 67 -5.18 -12.03 -7.41
N CYS A 68 -5.76 -10.86 -7.14
CA CYS A 68 -5.13 -9.91 -6.24
C CYS A 68 -6.19 -9.21 -5.38
N TYR A 69 -5.93 -9.15 -4.07
CA TYR A 69 -6.72 -8.37 -3.11
C TYR A 69 -5.84 -7.35 -2.43
N THR A 70 -6.15 -6.07 -2.61
CA THR A 70 -5.38 -4.95 -2.07
C THR A 70 -6.29 -3.91 -1.41
N SER A 71 -5.76 -3.13 -0.49
CA SER A 71 -6.52 -2.07 0.19
C SER A 71 -5.61 -0.95 0.70
N PRO A 72 -6.14 0.30 0.79
CA PRO A 72 -7.41 0.75 0.22
C PRO A 72 -7.33 0.96 -1.31
N HIS A 73 -8.45 1.28 -1.97
CA HIS A 73 -8.47 1.70 -3.38
C HIS A 73 -8.14 3.19 -3.52
N LEU A 74 -7.70 3.58 -4.71
CA LEU A 74 -7.40 4.98 -5.03
C LEU A 74 -8.64 5.73 -5.56
N LEU A 75 -9.29 5.23 -6.60
CA LEU A 75 -10.44 5.87 -7.24
C LEU A 75 -11.72 5.05 -7.12
N GLU A 76 -11.64 3.77 -7.43
CA GLU A 76 -12.80 2.88 -7.52
C GLU A 76 -12.64 1.69 -6.60
N PHE A 77 -13.72 1.31 -5.94
CA PHE A 77 -13.73 0.17 -5.04
C PHE A 77 -13.25 -1.14 -5.70
N ASN A 78 -13.57 -1.29 -6.98
CA ASN A 78 -13.23 -2.46 -7.80
C ASN A 78 -11.72 -2.72 -7.90
N GLU A 79 -10.88 -1.68 -7.70
CA GLU A 79 -9.41 -1.80 -7.67
C GLU A 79 -8.93 -2.80 -6.62
N ARG A 80 -9.72 -2.98 -5.54
CA ARG A 80 -9.38 -3.90 -4.44
C ARG A 80 -9.39 -5.36 -4.86
N ILE A 81 -10.13 -5.72 -5.91
CA ILE A 81 -10.39 -7.11 -6.28
C ILE A 81 -10.05 -7.31 -7.76
N VAL A 82 -8.96 -8.01 -8.02
CA VAL A 82 -8.53 -8.42 -9.36
C VAL A 82 -8.78 -9.92 -9.49
N VAL A 83 -9.59 -10.31 -10.46
CA VAL A 83 -9.99 -11.69 -10.71
C VAL A 83 -9.30 -12.20 -11.97
N ALA A 84 -8.39 -13.17 -11.85
CA ALA A 84 -7.63 -13.77 -12.96
C ALA A 84 -6.94 -12.75 -13.90
N GLY A 85 -6.42 -11.63 -13.31
CA GLY A 85 -5.71 -10.58 -14.02
C GLY A 85 -6.53 -9.33 -14.29
N GLU A 86 -7.86 -9.40 -14.26
CA GLU A 86 -8.76 -8.29 -14.58
C GLU A 86 -9.45 -7.72 -13.34
N LYS A 87 -9.61 -6.40 -13.30
CA LYS A 87 -10.39 -5.73 -12.24
C LYS A 87 -11.83 -6.25 -12.27
N ILE A 88 -12.38 -6.62 -11.10
CA ILE A 88 -13.76 -7.12 -11.00
C ILE A 88 -14.75 -6.12 -11.61
N SER A 89 -15.69 -6.60 -12.40
CA SER A 89 -16.74 -5.77 -12.97
C SER A 89 -17.74 -5.30 -11.91
N ASP A 90 -18.42 -4.18 -12.15
CA ASP A 90 -19.47 -3.67 -11.26
C ASP A 90 -20.57 -4.70 -10.99
N ASN A 91 -20.96 -5.43 -12.02
CA ASN A 91 -22.01 -6.45 -11.92
C ASN A 91 -21.58 -7.64 -11.05
N GLU A 92 -20.37 -8.16 -11.25
CA GLU A 92 -19.82 -9.25 -10.44
C GLU A 92 -19.61 -8.82 -8.98
N LEU A 93 -19.06 -7.62 -8.78
CA LEU A 93 -18.88 -7.05 -7.44
C LEU A 93 -20.23 -6.93 -6.73
N TRP A 94 -21.26 -6.40 -7.41
CA TRP A 94 -22.58 -6.30 -6.84
C TRP A 94 -23.15 -7.67 -6.45
N GLN A 95 -23.01 -8.68 -7.35
CA GLN A 95 -23.49 -10.02 -7.10
C GLN A 95 -22.84 -10.69 -5.88
N VAL A 96 -21.52 -10.59 -5.71
CA VAL A 96 -20.83 -11.20 -4.57
C VAL A 96 -21.13 -10.44 -3.27
N CYS A 97 -21.21 -9.11 -3.31
CA CYS A 97 -21.60 -8.31 -2.17
C CYS A 97 -23.05 -8.61 -1.72
N GLU A 98 -23.97 -8.82 -2.66
CA GLU A 98 -25.35 -9.17 -2.33
C GLU A 98 -25.45 -10.58 -1.71
N GLN A 99 -24.65 -11.54 -2.16
CA GLN A 99 -24.57 -12.87 -1.53
C GLN A 99 -24.07 -12.76 -0.08
N VAL A 100 -23.06 -11.93 0.18
CA VAL A 100 -22.55 -11.65 1.55
C VAL A 100 -23.64 -11.00 2.40
N ARG A 101 -24.35 -10.01 1.88
CA ARG A 101 -25.46 -9.34 2.59
C ARG A 101 -26.57 -10.31 2.97
N VAL A 102 -27.04 -11.12 2.02
CA VAL A 102 -28.10 -12.12 2.25
C VAL A 102 -27.66 -13.17 3.27
N ALA A 103 -26.41 -13.65 3.20
CA ALA A 103 -25.90 -14.61 4.17
C ALA A 103 -25.78 -13.98 5.58
N SER A 104 -25.28 -12.76 5.70
CA SER A 104 -25.17 -12.07 6.99
C SER A 104 -26.51 -11.84 7.64
N GLU A 105 -27.54 -11.42 6.90
CA GLU A 105 -28.91 -11.28 7.41
C GLU A 105 -29.52 -12.61 7.84
N LYS A 106 -29.42 -13.63 6.98
CA LYS A 106 -30.00 -14.97 7.23
C LYS A 106 -29.45 -15.63 8.49
N PHE A 107 -28.15 -15.44 8.78
CA PHE A 107 -27.46 -16.09 9.89
C PHE A 107 -27.19 -15.13 11.07
N ASN A 108 -27.75 -13.94 11.03
CA ASN A 108 -27.57 -12.88 12.04
C ASN A 108 -26.08 -12.66 12.37
N ILE A 109 -25.30 -12.35 11.34
CA ILE A 109 -23.89 -12.02 11.44
C ILE A 109 -23.73 -10.55 11.07
N GLU A 110 -23.01 -9.78 11.88
CA GLU A 110 -22.73 -8.36 11.62
C GLU A 110 -21.25 -8.18 11.22
N PRO A 111 -20.88 -8.40 9.95
CA PRO A 111 -19.50 -8.22 9.52
C PRO A 111 -19.12 -6.74 9.52
N SER A 112 -17.89 -6.44 9.87
CA SER A 112 -17.29 -5.15 9.57
C SER A 112 -17.20 -4.93 8.05
N PHE A 113 -16.97 -3.68 7.64
CA PHE A 113 -16.76 -3.36 6.23
C PHE A 113 -15.65 -4.24 5.61
N PHE A 114 -14.52 -4.42 6.31
CA PHE A 114 -13.39 -5.18 5.78
C PHE A 114 -13.68 -6.68 5.76
N GLU A 115 -14.33 -7.25 6.76
CA GLU A 115 -14.76 -8.66 6.76
C GLU A 115 -15.73 -8.96 5.61
N GLY A 116 -16.72 -8.09 5.40
CA GLY A 116 -17.69 -8.25 4.32
C GLY A 116 -17.03 -8.15 2.94
N THR A 117 -16.11 -7.21 2.75
CA THR A 117 -15.38 -7.06 1.47
C THR A 117 -14.40 -8.19 1.22
N THR A 118 -13.75 -8.72 2.26
CA THR A 118 -12.87 -9.89 2.16
C THR A 118 -13.67 -11.14 1.79
N ALA A 119 -14.83 -11.36 2.40
CA ALA A 119 -15.71 -12.47 2.05
C ALA A 119 -16.21 -12.38 0.59
N ALA A 120 -16.58 -11.18 0.13
CA ALA A 120 -16.99 -10.94 -1.25
C ALA A 120 -15.83 -11.21 -2.25
N ALA A 121 -14.60 -10.80 -1.90
CA ALA A 121 -13.41 -11.10 -2.71
C ALA A 121 -13.18 -12.61 -2.82
N PHE A 122 -13.26 -13.35 -1.72
CA PHE A 122 -13.06 -14.81 -1.72
C PHE A 122 -14.14 -15.53 -2.52
N LEU A 123 -15.40 -15.06 -2.51
CA LEU A 123 -16.45 -15.56 -3.39
C LEU A 123 -16.15 -15.32 -4.87
N ALA A 124 -15.61 -14.14 -5.22
CA ALA A 124 -15.24 -13.84 -6.60
C ALA A 124 -14.07 -14.73 -7.07
N PHE A 125 -13.08 -14.95 -6.21
CA PHE A 125 -11.90 -15.77 -6.49
C PHE A 125 -12.25 -17.25 -6.65
N GLU A 126 -13.14 -17.78 -5.81
CA GLU A 126 -13.61 -19.16 -5.94
C GLU A 126 -14.29 -19.45 -7.28
N LYS A 127 -15.06 -18.49 -7.81
CA LYS A 127 -15.81 -18.64 -9.06
C LYS A 127 -14.94 -18.73 -10.32
N THR A 128 -13.75 -18.17 -10.28
CA THR A 128 -12.85 -18.08 -11.43
C THR A 128 -11.51 -18.72 -11.10
N LYS A 129 -11.07 -19.68 -11.90
CA LYS A 129 -9.77 -20.33 -11.68
C LYS A 129 -8.62 -19.36 -11.94
N ALA A 130 -7.67 -19.33 -11.01
CA ALA A 130 -6.38 -18.65 -11.13
C ALA A 130 -5.26 -19.55 -10.62
N ASP A 131 -4.03 -19.19 -10.95
CA ASP A 131 -2.84 -19.96 -10.58
C ASP A 131 -2.29 -19.53 -9.22
N ILE A 132 -2.57 -18.27 -8.82
CA ILE A 132 -2.06 -17.68 -7.58
C ILE A 132 -2.97 -16.55 -7.10
N LEU A 133 -3.04 -16.36 -5.78
CA LEU A 133 -3.66 -15.21 -5.13
C LEU A 133 -2.62 -14.39 -4.37
N ILE A 134 -2.50 -13.11 -4.69
CA ILE A 134 -1.75 -12.11 -3.93
C ILE A 134 -2.73 -11.44 -2.97
N LEU A 135 -2.53 -11.62 -1.66
CA LEU A 135 -3.46 -11.23 -0.61
C LEU A 135 -2.80 -10.24 0.34
N GLU A 136 -3.18 -8.97 0.26
CA GLU A 136 -2.71 -7.92 1.15
C GLU A 136 -3.59 -7.80 2.40
N THR A 137 -2.98 -7.71 3.60
CA THR A 137 -3.71 -7.39 4.84
C THR A 137 -4.23 -5.96 4.82
N GLY A 138 -5.42 -5.75 5.36
CA GLY A 138 -5.95 -4.39 5.54
C GLY A 138 -5.27 -3.66 6.69
N LEU A 139 -5.19 -4.30 7.86
CA LEU A 139 -4.64 -3.72 9.08
C LEU A 139 -4.00 -4.79 9.98
N GLY A 140 -2.79 -4.50 10.47
CA GLY A 140 -2.09 -5.44 11.34
C GLY A 140 -1.71 -6.72 10.60
N GLY A 141 -2.25 -7.84 11.00
CA GLY A 141 -2.05 -9.18 10.44
C GLY A 141 -2.80 -10.22 11.26
N ARG A 142 -2.50 -10.36 12.55
CA ARG A 142 -3.01 -11.42 13.44
C ARG A 142 -4.55 -11.55 13.42
N LEU A 143 -5.26 -10.44 13.50
CA LEU A 143 -6.73 -10.37 13.54
C LEU A 143 -7.31 -9.74 12.26
N ASP A 144 -6.51 -9.62 11.20
CA ASP A 144 -6.99 -9.17 9.91
C ASP A 144 -7.88 -10.23 9.26
N ALA A 145 -8.99 -9.83 8.63
CA ALA A 145 -9.93 -10.77 8.02
C ALA A 145 -9.28 -11.67 6.96
N THR A 146 -8.18 -11.23 6.32
CA THR A 146 -7.43 -12.05 5.37
C THR A 146 -6.67 -13.19 6.05
N ASN A 147 -6.41 -13.09 7.36
CA ASN A 147 -5.66 -14.10 8.12
C ASN A 147 -6.48 -15.36 8.45
N ILE A 148 -7.71 -15.45 7.96
CA ILE A 148 -8.51 -16.68 7.94
C ILE A 148 -7.89 -17.74 7.01
N VAL A 149 -6.95 -17.39 6.15
CA VAL A 149 -6.17 -18.33 5.34
C VAL A 149 -5.13 -18.99 6.23
N GLU A 150 -5.34 -20.26 6.55
CA GLU A 150 -4.52 -21.00 7.51
C GLU A 150 -3.18 -21.46 6.93
N GLN A 151 -3.14 -21.78 5.62
CA GLN A 151 -1.95 -22.30 4.94
C GLN A 151 -1.66 -21.53 3.65
N PRO A 152 -1.13 -20.31 3.72
CA PRO A 152 -0.62 -19.63 2.54
C PRO A 152 0.61 -20.37 1.99
N LEU A 153 0.89 -20.21 0.70
CA LEU A 153 2.09 -20.77 0.06
C LEU A 153 3.37 -20.14 0.64
N ILE A 154 3.32 -18.82 0.89
CA ILE A 154 4.42 -18.03 1.42
C ILE A 154 3.87 -16.73 2.02
N THR A 155 4.57 -16.18 2.99
CA THR A 155 4.23 -14.89 3.58
C THR A 155 5.34 -13.85 3.34
N LEU A 156 4.96 -12.56 3.30
CA LEU A 156 5.88 -11.42 3.19
C LEU A 156 5.56 -10.39 4.26
N ILE A 157 6.57 -10.05 5.05
CA ILE A 157 6.52 -8.91 5.98
C ILE A 157 7.31 -7.75 5.37
N THR A 158 6.60 -6.74 4.86
CA THR A 158 7.21 -5.51 4.33
C THR A 158 7.65 -4.57 5.47
N PRO A 159 8.38 -3.45 5.22
CA PRO A 159 8.90 -2.59 6.28
C PRO A 159 7.82 -2.16 7.29
N ILE A 160 8.16 -2.31 8.57
CA ILE A 160 7.32 -1.96 9.71
C ILE A 160 7.78 -0.61 10.28
N SER A 161 6.81 0.27 10.54
CA SER A 161 7.01 1.57 11.19
C SER A 161 5.79 1.94 12.03
N TYR A 162 5.87 3.04 12.76
CA TYR A 162 4.75 3.55 13.53
C TYR A 162 3.60 3.94 12.63
N ASP A 163 2.49 3.25 12.77
CA ASP A 163 1.21 3.53 12.13
C ASP A 163 0.09 2.83 12.90
N HIS A 164 -1.13 3.39 12.87
CA HIS A 164 -2.30 2.83 13.56
C HIS A 164 -2.06 2.45 15.02
N MET A 165 -1.25 3.24 15.74
CA MET A 165 -0.78 2.92 17.10
C MET A 165 -1.92 2.69 18.09
N HIS A 166 -3.08 3.36 17.90
CA HIS A 166 -4.26 3.20 18.75
C HIS A 166 -4.90 1.80 18.63
N MET A 167 -4.52 1.01 17.61
CA MET A 167 -5.05 -0.34 17.36
C MET A 167 -3.96 -1.43 17.49
N LEU A 168 -2.75 -1.14 17.03
CA LEU A 168 -1.67 -2.12 16.91
C LEU A 168 -0.67 -2.05 18.08
N GLY A 169 -0.79 -1.02 18.94
CA GLY A 169 0.15 -0.76 20.03
C GLY A 169 1.08 0.41 19.73
N ASN A 170 1.68 0.93 20.79
CA ASN A 170 2.46 2.18 20.77
C ASN A 170 3.98 1.97 20.68
N THR A 171 4.44 0.75 20.41
CA THR A 171 5.85 0.42 20.18
C THR A 171 6.01 -0.42 18.92
N LEU A 172 7.17 -0.34 18.28
CA LEU A 172 7.46 -1.13 17.07
C LEU A 172 7.37 -2.65 17.31
N PRO A 173 7.85 -3.21 18.46
CA PRO A 173 7.64 -4.63 18.76
C PRO A 173 6.18 -5.04 18.83
N LEU A 174 5.29 -4.25 19.43
CA LEU A 174 3.85 -4.55 19.46
C LEU A 174 3.25 -4.58 18.06
N ILE A 175 3.57 -3.59 17.24
CA ILE A 175 3.13 -3.53 15.84
C ILE A 175 3.70 -4.73 15.05
N ALA A 176 4.95 -5.12 15.30
CA ALA A 176 5.59 -6.26 14.66
C ALA A 176 4.90 -7.59 15.01
N VAL A 177 4.53 -7.81 16.27
CA VAL A 177 3.78 -8.99 16.72
C VAL A 177 2.44 -9.11 16.01
N GLU A 178 1.70 -7.99 15.86
CA GLU A 178 0.43 -7.99 15.14
C GLU A 178 0.61 -8.38 13.66
N LYS A 179 1.67 -7.88 13.00
CA LYS A 179 1.96 -8.19 11.60
C LYS A 179 2.51 -9.61 11.43
N ALA A 180 3.36 -10.06 12.35
CA ALA A 180 3.85 -11.43 12.39
C ALA A 180 2.73 -12.49 12.53
N GLY A 181 1.53 -12.07 12.92
CA GLY A 181 0.37 -12.96 13.01
C GLY A 181 -0.04 -13.63 11.70
N ILE A 182 0.48 -13.18 10.53
CA ILE A 182 0.30 -13.90 9.26
C ILE A 182 1.29 -15.06 9.06
N MET A 183 2.35 -15.15 9.86
CA MET A 183 3.28 -16.26 9.83
C MET A 183 2.56 -17.54 10.27
N LYS A 184 2.85 -18.66 9.59
CA LYS A 184 2.26 -19.97 9.85
C LYS A 184 3.36 -21.03 9.94
N SER A 185 3.20 -21.97 10.86
CA SER A 185 4.16 -23.08 11.02
C SER A 185 4.47 -23.75 9.67
N CYS A 186 5.75 -24.02 9.42
CA CYS A 186 6.25 -24.63 8.19
C CYS A 186 6.01 -23.87 6.89
N VAL A 187 5.43 -22.65 6.92
CA VAL A 187 5.25 -21.79 5.76
C VAL A 187 6.39 -20.78 5.69
N PRO A 188 7.14 -20.69 4.58
CA PRO A 188 8.25 -19.74 4.47
C PRO A 188 7.76 -18.29 4.58
N CYS A 189 8.57 -17.46 5.25
CA CYS A 189 8.31 -16.03 5.40
C CYS A 189 9.50 -15.22 4.91
N VAL A 190 9.27 -14.30 3.97
CA VAL A 190 10.25 -13.28 3.61
C VAL A 190 10.06 -12.07 4.51
N ILE A 191 11.13 -11.64 5.16
CA ILE A 191 11.18 -10.45 6.00
C ILE A 191 12.01 -9.38 5.25
N SER A 192 11.34 -8.31 4.84
CA SER A 192 11.97 -7.15 4.21
C SER A 192 12.85 -6.39 5.21
N MET A 193 13.56 -5.35 4.76
CA MET A 193 14.40 -4.50 5.62
C MET A 193 13.60 -3.96 6.83
N GLN A 194 14.17 -4.08 8.01
CA GLN A 194 13.58 -3.65 9.28
C GLN A 194 14.63 -2.91 10.13
N VAL A 195 14.18 -2.19 11.16
CA VAL A 195 15.04 -1.77 12.27
C VAL A 195 15.31 -2.95 13.21
N LEU A 196 16.40 -2.90 13.95
CA LEU A 196 16.88 -4.04 14.76
C LEU A 196 15.82 -4.61 15.72
N GLU A 197 15.14 -3.76 16.48
CA GLU A 197 14.11 -4.20 17.44
C GLU A 197 12.93 -4.93 16.79
N VAL A 198 12.63 -4.59 15.53
CA VAL A 198 11.61 -5.28 14.72
C VAL A 198 12.12 -6.63 14.25
N TYR A 199 13.37 -6.70 13.77
CA TYR A 199 13.99 -7.99 13.41
C TYR A 199 13.98 -8.96 14.59
N GLU A 200 14.44 -8.52 15.78
CA GLU A 200 14.46 -9.34 16.99
C GLU A 200 13.08 -9.90 17.32
N THR A 201 12.04 -9.06 17.21
CA THR A 201 10.65 -9.47 17.45
C THR A 201 10.17 -10.49 16.41
N LEU A 202 10.46 -10.26 15.12
CA LEU A 202 10.03 -11.14 14.04
C LEU A 202 10.78 -12.48 14.08
N PHE A 203 12.07 -12.49 14.44
CA PHE A 203 12.86 -13.71 14.60
C PHE A 203 12.35 -14.55 15.77
N ALA A 204 12.11 -13.93 16.92
CA ALA A 204 11.54 -14.63 18.06
C ALA A 204 10.18 -15.28 17.71
N LYS A 205 9.35 -14.57 16.92
CA LYS A 205 8.06 -15.11 16.50
C LYS A 205 8.20 -16.21 15.43
N ALA A 206 9.16 -16.10 14.53
CA ALA A 206 9.45 -17.14 13.54
C ALA A 206 9.98 -18.42 14.21
N GLU A 207 10.85 -18.28 15.21
CA GLU A 207 11.36 -19.41 16.02
C GLU A 207 10.23 -20.09 16.81
N GLU A 208 9.39 -19.30 17.52
CA GLU A 208 8.23 -19.82 18.27
C GLU A 208 7.29 -20.67 17.40
N LEU A 209 7.08 -20.26 16.13
CA LEU A 209 6.15 -20.91 15.19
C LEU A 209 6.82 -21.90 14.23
N GLU A 210 8.13 -22.13 14.36
CA GLU A 210 8.92 -22.96 13.43
C GLU A 210 8.77 -22.52 11.95
N VAL A 211 8.84 -21.19 11.71
CA VAL A 211 8.70 -20.58 10.40
C VAL A 211 10.07 -20.46 9.72
N PRO A 212 10.28 -21.06 8.54
CA PRO A 212 11.48 -20.78 7.74
C PRO A 212 11.48 -19.32 7.29
N SER A 213 12.38 -18.51 7.86
CA SER A 213 12.46 -17.07 7.56
C SER A 213 13.65 -16.76 6.65
N PHE A 214 13.43 -15.84 5.68
CA PHE A 214 14.44 -15.32 4.77
C PHE A 214 14.44 -13.80 4.89
N CYS A 215 15.55 -13.24 5.37
CA CYS A 215 15.61 -11.89 5.86
C CYS A 215 16.57 -11.03 5.04
N TYR A 216 16.12 -9.80 4.73
CA TYR A 216 16.96 -8.78 4.14
C TYR A 216 18.18 -8.51 5.03
N GLU A 217 19.36 -8.30 4.43
CA GLU A 217 20.68 -8.15 5.07
C GLU A 217 21.29 -9.43 5.66
N TYR A 218 20.50 -10.47 5.92
CA TYR A 218 20.98 -11.75 6.44
C TYR A 218 21.07 -12.82 5.34
N ASP A 219 20.00 -12.99 4.57
CA ASP A 219 19.91 -14.05 3.55
C ASP A 219 19.98 -13.49 2.13
N PHE A 220 19.57 -12.23 1.96
CA PHE A 220 19.60 -11.53 0.68
C PHE A 220 19.77 -10.02 0.87
N GLY A 221 20.21 -9.34 -0.19
CA GLY A 221 20.37 -7.89 -0.18
C GLY A 221 20.54 -7.32 -1.57
N ILE A 222 20.74 -6.01 -1.63
CA ILE A 222 20.99 -5.30 -2.88
C ILE A 222 22.19 -4.36 -2.77
N LYS A 223 22.80 -4.12 -3.94
CA LYS A 223 23.73 -3.01 -4.17
C LYS A 223 23.22 -2.19 -5.36
N LYS A 224 22.90 -0.93 -5.13
CA LYS A 224 22.47 0.00 -6.18
C LYS A 224 23.58 0.20 -7.21
N THR A 225 23.22 0.26 -8.49
CA THR A 225 24.08 0.58 -9.62
C THR A 225 23.51 1.76 -10.39
N ASP A 226 24.25 2.30 -11.36
CA ASP A 226 23.80 3.44 -12.18
C ASP A 226 22.54 3.11 -13.00
N ASN A 227 22.37 1.85 -13.41
CA ASN A 227 21.29 1.40 -14.28
C ASN A 227 20.25 0.49 -13.60
N GLY A 228 20.37 0.28 -12.29
CA GLY A 228 19.49 -0.62 -11.56
C GLY A 228 20.07 -1.05 -10.22
N PHE A 229 20.10 -2.33 -9.96
CA PHE A 229 20.67 -2.89 -8.73
C PHE A 229 21.12 -4.34 -8.91
N ILE A 230 22.15 -4.72 -8.17
CA ILE A 230 22.58 -6.11 -8.03
C ILE A 230 21.84 -6.69 -6.84
N TYR A 231 21.03 -7.71 -7.06
CA TYR A 231 20.47 -8.57 -6.03
C TYR A 231 21.45 -9.70 -5.73
N SER A 232 21.67 -9.97 -4.47
CA SER A 232 22.52 -11.09 -4.02
C SER A 232 21.84 -11.88 -2.92
N SER A 233 21.92 -13.20 -2.99
CA SER A 233 21.53 -14.16 -1.95
C SER A 233 22.58 -15.26 -1.88
N GLN A 234 22.44 -16.20 -0.92
CA GLN A 234 23.35 -17.35 -0.82
C GLN A 234 23.42 -18.19 -2.11
N ASN A 235 22.33 -18.23 -2.88
CA ASN A 235 22.20 -19.14 -4.02
C ASN A 235 22.46 -18.51 -5.38
N PHE A 236 22.28 -17.19 -5.52
CA PHE A 236 22.54 -16.51 -6.79
C PHE A 236 22.76 -15.00 -6.64
N THR A 237 23.41 -14.43 -7.64
CA THR A 237 23.56 -12.99 -7.83
C THR A 237 23.11 -12.63 -9.24
N TYR A 238 22.32 -11.57 -9.39
CA TYR A 238 21.83 -11.11 -10.68
C TYR A 238 21.65 -9.58 -10.68
N GLU A 239 21.99 -8.94 -11.80
CA GLU A 239 21.79 -7.50 -11.98
C GLU A 239 20.41 -7.26 -12.61
N PHE A 240 19.56 -6.55 -11.87
CA PHE A 240 18.24 -6.14 -12.31
C PHE A 240 18.23 -4.67 -12.73
N PRO A 241 17.45 -4.32 -13.77
CA PRO A 241 17.26 -2.92 -14.16
C PRO A 241 16.48 -2.15 -13.10
N THR A 242 16.53 -0.82 -13.17
CA THR A 242 15.71 0.05 -12.32
C THR A 242 14.22 -0.27 -12.49
N PRO A 243 13.49 -0.54 -11.41
CA PRO A 243 12.03 -0.70 -11.46
C PRO A 243 11.33 0.56 -11.97
N SER A 244 10.11 0.41 -12.48
CA SER A 244 9.26 1.56 -12.87
C SER A 244 8.83 2.42 -11.69
N LEU A 245 8.65 1.83 -10.51
CA LEU A 245 8.33 2.55 -9.29
C LEU A 245 9.58 3.24 -8.74
N LEU A 246 9.49 4.55 -8.51
CA LEU A 246 10.63 5.38 -8.15
C LEU A 246 10.95 5.34 -6.64
N GLY A 247 12.24 5.53 -6.32
CA GLY A 247 12.77 5.64 -4.96
C GLY A 247 13.50 4.39 -4.48
N ASP A 248 14.51 4.58 -3.64
CA ASP A 248 15.37 3.49 -3.15
C ASP A 248 14.59 2.44 -2.32
N HIS A 249 13.54 2.87 -1.63
CA HIS A 249 12.63 1.95 -0.94
C HIS A 249 11.94 0.96 -1.88
N GLN A 250 11.75 1.30 -3.16
CA GLN A 250 11.19 0.39 -4.15
C GLN A 250 12.20 -0.67 -4.59
N LEU A 251 13.50 -0.38 -4.50
CA LEU A 251 14.55 -1.41 -4.71
C LEU A 251 14.50 -2.46 -3.60
N ILE A 252 14.23 -2.05 -2.34
CA ILE A 252 14.06 -2.94 -1.20
C ILE A 252 12.78 -3.79 -1.36
N ASN A 253 11.69 -3.18 -1.80
CA ASN A 253 10.46 -3.91 -2.12
C ASN A 253 10.70 -4.93 -3.24
N ALA A 254 11.41 -4.54 -4.30
CA ALA A 254 11.78 -5.43 -5.41
C ALA A 254 12.67 -6.59 -4.94
N ALA A 255 13.67 -6.32 -4.08
CA ALA A 255 14.51 -7.37 -3.50
C ALA A 255 13.69 -8.40 -2.71
N SER A 256 12.74 -7.93 -1.90
CA SER A 256 11.85 -8.82 -1.13
C SER A 256 10.94 -9.66 -2.04
N VAL A 257 10.45 -9.07 -3.14
CA VAL A 257 9.67 -9.78 -4.17
C VAL A 257 10.53 -10.82 -4.89
N ILE A 258 11.78 -10.49 -5.25
CA ILE A 258 12.72 -11.43 -5.89
C ILE A 258 13.03 -12.59 -4.94
N ALA A 259 13.32 -12.31 -3.67
CA ALA A 259 13.55 -13.33 -2.65
C ALA A 259 12.34 -14.25 -2.50
N LEU A 260 11.13 -13.70 -2.44
CA LEU A 260 9.88 -14.44 -2.37
C LEU A 260 9.72 -15.37 -3.57
N ILE A 261 9.88 -14.84 -4.79
CA ILE A 261 9.75 -15.64 -6.02
C ILE A 261 10.80 -16.75 -6.03
N SER A 262 12.05 -16.48 -5.63
CA SER A 262 13.12 -17.48 -5.62
C SER A 262 12.78 -18.71 -4.78
N LEU A 263 12.07 -18.51 -3.64
CA LEU A 263 11.66 -19.59 -2.74
C LEU A 263 10.55 -20.49 -3.31
N ILE A 264 9.67 -19.92 -4.12
CA ILE A 264 8.54 -20.66 -4.72
C ILE A 264 8.76 -21.03 -6.18
N ASN A 265 9.90 -20.66 -6.76
CA ASN A 265 10.15 -20.75 -8.21
C ASN A 265 10.19 -22.17 -8.77
N LYS A 266 10.41 -23.18 -7.92
CA LYS A 266 10.26 -24.59 -8.33
C LYS A 266 8.85 -24.91 -8.83
N GLN A 267 7.83 -24.20 -8.32
CA GLN A 267 6.43 -24.39 -8.72
C GLN A 267 6.07 -23.57 -9.96
N PHE A 268 6.69 -22.37 -10.14
CA PHE A 268 6.24 -21.40 -11.16
C PHE A 268 7.24 -21.20 -12.31
N ASN A 269 8.50 -21.60 -12.16
CA ASN A 269 9.53 -21.51 -13.20
C ASN A 269 9.64 -20.15 -13.91
N ILE A 270 9.70 -19.06 -13.13
CA ILE A 270 9.82 -17.68 -13.61
C ILE A 270 11.30 -17.33 -13.80
N SER A 271 11.70 -16.90 -15.01
CA SER A 271 13.10 -16.52 -15.29
C SER A 271 13.41 -15.11 -14.76
N ASN A 272 14.72 -14.83 -14.55
CA ASN A 272 15.17 -13.52 -14.11
C ASN A 272 14.81 -12.40 -15.10
N GLU A 273 14.79 -12.70 -16.42
CA GLU A 273 14.38 -11.75 -17.45
C GLU A 273 12.89 -11.38 -17.34
N VAL A 274 12.04 -12.33 -16.98
CA VAL A 274 10.61 -12.09 -16.73
C VAL A 274 10.44 -11.25 -15.46
N ILE A 275 11.19 -11.56 -14.39
CA ILE A 275 11.20 -10.75 -13.16
C ILE A 275 11.63 -9.31 -13.49
N ALA A 276 12.74 -9.13 -14.21
CA ALA A 276 13.23 -7.82 -14.62
C ALA A 276 12.19 -7.00 -15.39
N LYS A 277 11.58 -7.61 -16.41
CA LYS A 277 10.50 -6.98 -17.20
C LYS A 277 9.27 -6.68 -16.33
N GLY A 278 8.91 -7.56 -15.41
CA GLY A 278 7.81 -7.36 -14.50
C GLY A 278 8.01 -6.16 -13.59
N LEU A 279 9.21 -5.99 -13.04
CA LEU A 279 9.58 -4.83 -12.23
C LEU A 279 9.52 -3.52 -13.04
N GLN A 280 9.98 -3.54 -14.30
CA GLN A 280 9.93 -2.37 -15.20
C GLN A 280 8.51 -2.02 -15.66
N ASN A 281 7.61 -2.99 -15.73
CA ASN A 281 6.22 -2.81 -16.17
C ASN A 281 5.22 -2.67 -15.02
N THR A 282 5.71 -2.60 -13.78
CA THR A 282 4.84 -2.43 -12.62
C THR A 282 4.15 -1.08 -12.64
N ILE A 283 2.82 -1.08 -12.53
CA ILE A 283 2.00 0.13 -12.43
C ILE A 283 1.33 0.13 -11.05
N TRP A 284 1.65 1.14 -10.26
CA TRP A 284 1.00 1.40 -8.97
C TRP A 284 0.91 2.89 -8.73
N PRO A 285 -0.24 3.54 -9.01
CA PRO A 285 -0.39 4.99 -8.97
C PRO A 285 -0.07 5.59 -7.60
N ALA A 286 0.27 6.87 -7.62
CA ALA A 286 0.57 7.68 -6.44
C ALA A 286 1.72 7.13 -5.55
N ARG A 287 2.79 6.64 -6.18
CA ARG A 287 4.06 6.26 -5.52
C ARG A 287 5.22 7.01 -6.16
N ILE A 288 5.45 8.24 -5.69
CA ILE A 288 6.40 9.20 -6.30
C ILE A 288 6.11 9.30 -7.81
N GLU A 289 4.84 9.40 -8.15
CA GLU A 289 4.40 9.40 -9.54
C GLU A 289 4.51 10.79 -10.15
N LYS A 290 5.23 10.86 -11.27
CA LYS A 290 5.25 12.05 -12.11
C LYS A 290 4.01 12.09 -12.99
N ILE A 291 3.20 13.12 -12.81
CA ILE A 291 1.99 13.28 -13.64
C ILE A 291 2.38 13.89 -15.00
N GLU A 292 1.88 13.30 -16.08
CA GLU A 292 2.15 13.80 -17.42
C GLU A 292 1.54 15.20 -17.63
N PRO A 293 2.29 16.19 -18.17
CA PRO A 293 1.81 17.56 -18.36
C PRO A 293 0.49 17.65 -19.11
N LYS A 294 0.26 16.80 -20.10
CA LYS A 294 -0.97 16.76 -20.89
C LYS A 294 -2.24 16.54 -20.04
N LYS A 295 -2.12 15.82 -18.90
CA LYS A 295 -3.25 15.52 -18.01
C LYS A 295 -3.70 16.75 -17.20
N TYR A 296 -2.80 17.69 -16.93
CA TYR A 296 -3.09 18.88 -16.11
C TYR A 296 -2.84 20.22 -16.82
N SER A 297 -2.67 20.23 -18.13
CA SER A 297 -2.38 21.43 -18.93
C SER A 297 -3.40 22.57 -18.75
N LYS A 298 -4.63 22.25 -18.34
CA LYS A 298 -5.66 23.22 -17.99
C LYS A 298 -5.43 23.90 -16.63
N LEU A 299 -4.67 23.26 -15.74
CA LEU A 299 -4.43 23.74 -14.38
C LEU A 299 -3.17 24.60 -14.29
N ILE A 300 -2.10 24.24 -15.00
CA ILE A 300 -0.79 24.88 -14.84
C ILE A 300 0.02 24.86 -16.15
N CYS A 301 1.06 25.70 -16.21
CA CYS A 301 1.97 25.83 -17.37
C CYS A 301 3.02 24.69 -17.39
N ASP A 302 3.62 24.47 -18.57
CA ASP A 302 4.59 23.38 -18.83
C ASP A 302 5.91 23.47 -18.03
N ASN A 303 6.21 24.62 -17.43
CA ASN A 303 7.40 24.84 -16.60
C ASN A 303 7.26 24.28 -15.18
N VAL A 304 6.07 23.80 -14.78
CA VAL A 304 5.81 23.21 -13.47
C VAL A 304 5.49 21.73 -13.60
N GLN A 305 6.21 20.92 -12.82
CA GLN A 305 6.01 19.48 -12.77
C GLN A 305 5.22 19.09 -11.51
N ILE A 306 4.18 18.26 -11.66
CA ILE A 306 3.40 17.71 -10.55
C ILE A 306 3.86 16.27 -10.24
N TRP A 307 4.07 16.03 -8.95
CA TRP A 307 4.40 14.72 -8.38
C TRP A 307 3.37 14.35 -7.33
N ILE A 308 2.96 13.08 -7.30
CA ILE A 308 2.03 12.57 -6.31
C ILE A 308 2.65 11.42 -5.53
N ASP A 309 2.51 11.48 -4.21
CA ASP A 309 2.84 10.37 -3.32
C ASP A 309 1.85 10.30 -2.17
N VAL A 310 1.50 9.10 -1.74
CA VAL A 310 0.53 8.87 -0.65
C VAL A 310 1.20 8.65 0.72
N ALA A 311 2.41 9.14 0.92
CA ALA A 311 3.04 9.20 2.23
C ALA A 311 2.08 9.86 3.23
N HIS A 312 1.85 9.19 4.36
CA HIS A 312 0.89 9.64 5.38
C HIS A 312 1.38 9.34 6.82
N ASN A 313 2.59 8.80 6.95
CA ASN A 313 3.29 8.57 8.21
C ASN A 313 4.74 9.04 8.11
N ASN A 314 5.43 9.14 9.23
CA ASN A 314 6.78 9.70 9.29
C ASN A 314 7.79 8.95 8.42
N SER A 315 7.73 7.63 8.40
CA SER A 315 8.59 6.80 7.54
C SER A 315 8.37 7.11 6.05
N GLY A 316 7.11 7.24 5.63
CA GLY A 316 6.77 7.66 4.27
C GLY A 316 7.27 9.08 3.95
N ALA A 317 7.07 10.02 4.88
CA ALA A 317 7.56 11.40 4.74
C ALA A 317 9.08 11.45 4.57
N GLN A 318 9.82 10.72 5.39
CA GLN A 318 11.28 10.63 5.30
C GLN A 318 11.75 10.10 3.95
N VAL A 319 11.13 9.02 3.47
CA VAL A 319 11.45 8.41 2.18
C VAL A 319 11.20 9.38 1.03
N LEU A 320 10.03 10.04 1.02
CA LEU A 320 9.69 11.04 0.01
C LEU A 320 10.63 12.24 0.04
N ALA A 321 10.94 12.77 1.23
CA ALA A 321 11.85 13.89 1.38
C ALA A 321 13.28 13.57 0.90
N ASN A 322 13.78 12.38 1.20
CA ASN A 322 15.08 11.92 0.71
C ASN A 322 15.09 11.86 -0.82
N TRP A 323 14.05 11.25 -1.41
CA TRP A 323 13.94 11.18 -2.86
C TRP A 323 13.88 12.57 -3.52
N ILE A 324 13.12 13.53 -2.95
CA ILE A 324 13.06 14.93 -3.41
C ILE A 324 14.45 15.55 -3.40
N ARG A 325 15.19 15.43 -2.30
CA ARG A 325 16.53 15.99 -2.12
C ARG A 325 17.51 15.48 -3.19
N ASP A 326 17.45 14.21 -3.49
CA ASP A 326 18.39 13.57 -4.41
C ASP A 326 18.05 13.84 -5.89
N ASN A 327 16.75 13.98 -6.22
CA ASN A 327 16.30 13.96 -7.61
C ASN A 327 15.76 15.30 -8.14
N LEU A 328 15.26 16.19 -7.27
CA LEU A 328 14.66 17.46 -7.71
C LEU A 328 15.58 18.64 -7.39
N LYS A 329 15.88 19.47 -8.40
CA LYS A 329 16.81 20.59 -8.28
C LYS A 329 16.13 21.97 -8.39
N SER A 330 14.86 22.01 -8.78
CA SER A 330 14.06 23.24 -8.91
C SER A 330 13.28 23.50 -7.63
N SER A 331 12.67 24.68 -7.53
CA SER A 331 11.76 25.06 -6.44
C SER A 331 10.74 23.99 -6.12
N ILE A 332 10.54 23.70 -4.84
CA ILE A 332 9.59 22.71 -4.35
C ILE A 332 8.45 23.42 -3.63
N TYR A 333 7.24 23.13 -4.03
CA TYR A 333 5.99 23.51 -3.38
C TYR A 333 5.28 22.28 -2.86
N LEU A 334 4.79 22.33 -1.62
CA LEU A 334 4.10 21.20 -1.00
C LEU A 334 2.59 21.49 -0.93
N ILE A 335 1.75 20.58 -1.43
CA ILE A 335 0.31 20.59 -1.18
C ILE A 335 -0.01 19.41 -0.29
N LEU A 336 -0.54 19.69 0.90
CA LEU A 336 -0.74 18.72 1.96
C LEU A 336 -2.22 18.58 2.34
N GLY A 337 -2.70 17.36 2.39
CA GLY A 337 -4.01 17.01 2.97
C GLY A 337 -3.91 15.72 3.78
N MET A 338 -4.24 15.76 5.08
CA MET A 338 -4.05 14.65 6.01
C MET A 338 -5.31 14.34 6.82
N THR A 339 -5.40 13.10 7.30
CA THR A 339 -6.46 12.65 8.22
C THR A 339 -6.14 13.01 9.67
N LYS A 340 -7.19 13.17 10.51
CA LYS A 340 -7.09 13.69 11.90
C LYS A 340 -6.19 12.89 12.84
N ASN A 341 -5.88 11.64 12.54
CA ASN A 341 -5.05 10.80 13.40
C ASN A 341 -3.54 10.89 13.07
N ARG A 342 -3.10 11.98 12.41
CA ARG A 342 -1.72 12.18 11.96
C ARG A 342 -1.12 13.46 12.57
N ASN A 343 0.16 13.38 12.91
CA ASN A 343 0.91 14.55 13.40
C ASN A 343 1.45 15.33 12.19
N ILE A 344 0.84 16.50 11.92
CA ILE A 344 1.16 17.34 10.76
C ILE A 344 2.54 17.98 10.93
N GLU A 345 2.85 18.52 12.12
CA GLU A 345 4.13 19.17 12.39
C GLU A 345 5.30 18.22 12.14
N GLU A 346 5.24 17.03 12.73
CA GLU A 346 6.27 16.00 12.59
C GLU A 346 6.41 15.54 11.14
N PHE A 347 5.31 15.29 10.44
CA PHE A 347 5.31 14.94 9.02
C PHE A 347 5.97 16.04 8.18
N CYS A 348 5.62 17.30 8.39
CA CYS A 348 6.15 18.44 7.64
C CYS A 348 7.63 18.69 7.94
N SER A 349 8.13 18.36 9.13
CA SER A 349 9.53 18.59 9.52
C SER A 349 10.55 17.96 8.57
N TYR A 350 10.22 16.84 7.93
CA TYR A 350 11.06 16.17 6.92
C TYR A 350 11.26 17.01 5.65
N PHE A 351 10.37 17.95 5.36
CA PHE A 351 10.37 18.76 4.14
C PHE A 351 10.85 20.20 4.38
N LYS A 352 11.21 20.57 5.63
CA LYS A 352 11.54 21.93 6.03
C LYS A 352 12.58 22.61 5.13
N ASP A 353 13.70 21.93 4.87
CA ASP A 353 14.82 22.49 4.12
C ASP A 353 14.68 22.30 2.59
N LEU A 354 13.57 21.70 2.15
CA LEU A 354 13.29 21.40 0.74
C LEU A 354 12.22 22.32 0.16
N THR A 355 11.27 22.75 0.99
CA THR A 355 10.02 23.38 0.55
C THR A 355 10.10 24.90 0.67
N ILE A 356 9.84 25.60 -0.42
CA ILE A 356 9.75 27.08 -0.44
C ILE A 356 8.46 27.52 0.22
N LYS A 357 7.35 26.87 -0.12
CA LYS A 357 6.03 27.17 0.43
C LYS A 357 5.14 25.95 0.45
N GLY A 358 4.34 25.82 1.52
CA GLY A 358 3.34 24.77 1.68
C GLY A 358 1.91 25.32 1.57
N TYR A 359 0.99 24.46 1.15
CA TYR A 359 -0.45 24.72 1.12
C TYR A 359 -1.19 23.60 1.83
N GLY A 360 -1.99 23.96 2.84
CA GLY A 360 -2.91 23.05 3.48
C GLY A 360 -4.25 23.01 2.74
N VAL A 361 -4.73 21.83 2.39
CA VAL A 361 -6.03 21.64 1.75
C VAL A 361 -6.85 20.62 2.53
N LYS A 362 -8.17 20.81 2.54
CA LYS A 362 -9.08 19.79 3.07
C LYS A 362 -9.21 18.65 2.05
N VAL A 363 -9.14 17.41 2.51
CA VAL A 363 -9.44 16.24 1.66
C VAL A 363 -10.96 16.07 1.59
N LEU A 364 -11.53 16.22 0.39
CA LEU A 364 -12.97 16.24 0.20
C LEU A 364 -13.60 14.85 0.28
N SER A 365 -12.87 13.82 -0.18
CA SER A 365 -13.33 12.44 -0.17
C SER A 365 -13.21 11.74 1.20
N GLU A 366 -12.65 12.41 2.24
CA GLU A 366 -12.43 11.83 3.57
C GLU A 366 -13.02 12.72 4.68
N PRO A 367 -14.15 12.33 5.29
CA PRO A 367 -14.80 13.11 6.37
C PRO A 367 -13.91 13.36 7.59
N LEU A 368 -12.95 12.44 7.88
CA LEU A 368 -12.00 12.56 8.98
C LEU A 368 -10.74 13.33 8.58
N SER A 369 -10.78 14.14 7.53
CA SER A 369 -9.69 15.05 7.14
C SER A 369 -9.54 16.20 8.13
N HIS A 370 -8.30 16.67 8.31
CA HIS A 370 -8.02 17.98 8.90
C HIS A 370 -8.59 19.10 8.01
N SER A 371 -8.94 20.25 8.62
CA SER A 371 -9.25 21.45 7.86
C SER A 371 -7.98 22.05 7.25
N ALA A 372 -8.12 22.83 6.18
CA ALA A 372 -7.01 23.59 5.58
C ALA A 372 -6.33 24.50 6.61
N GLU A 373 -7.13 25.18 7.47
CA GLU A 373 -6.66 25.99 8.59
C GLU A 373 -5.78 25.19 9.56
N THR A 374 -6.24 24.00 9.99
CA THR A 374 -5.45 23.14 10.90
C THR A 374 -4.11 22.76 10.26
N ILE A 375 -4.11 22.39 8.98
CA ILE A 375 -2.87 22.02 8.27
C ILE A 375 -1.95 23.24 8.15
N HIS A 376 -2.49 24.44 7.87
CA HIS A 376 -1.75 25.68 7.84
C HIS A 376 -1.07 25.95 9.20
N LEU A 377 -1.84 25.93 10.29
CA LEU A 377 -1.33 26.26 11.63
C LEU A 377 -0.29 25.26 12.12
N GLU A 378 -0.57 23.97 12.02
CA GLU A 378 0.33 22.90 12.47
C GLU A 378 1.55 22.76 11.53
N GLY A 379 1.35 22.91 10.22
CA GLY A 379 2.43 22.87 9.24
C GLY A 379 3.47 23.97 9.43
N ARG A 380 3.05 25.18 9.81
CA ARG A 380 3.98 26.29 10.11
C ARG A 380 4.89 26.03 11.31
N LYS A 381 4.47 25.22 12.27
CA LYS A 381 5.31 24.82 13.42
C LYS A 381 6.57 24.07 12.97
N SER A 382 6.51 23.37 11.85
CA SER A 382 7.68 22.72 11.24
C SER A 382 8.74 23.67 10.68
N GLY A 383 8.40 24.98 10.56
CA GLY A 383 9.26 26.02 9.99
C GLY A 383 9.09 26.25 8.49
N ILE A 384 8.11 25.61 7.85
CA ILE A 384 7.72 25.87 6.46
C ILE A 384 6.67 27.00 6.42
N ASP A 385 6.78 27.94 5.45
CA ASP A 385 5.74 28.94 5.20
C ASP A 385 4.51 28.26 4.58
N PHE A 386 3.55 27.86 5.44
CA PHE A 386 2.28 27.29 5.01
C PHE A 386 1.20 28.36 4.87
N SER A 387 0.36 28.21 3.85
CA SER A 387 -0.92 28.92 3.67
C SER A 387 -2.07 27.93 3.65
N GLU A 388 -3.25 28.36 4.03
CA GLU A 388 -4.47 27.60 3.75
C GLU A 388 -4.91 27.82 2.31
N SER A 389 -5.57 26.83 1.71
CA SER A 389 -6.22 26.95 0.42
C SER A 389 -7.57 26.22 0.42
N ALA A 390 -8.56 26.79 -0.27
CA ALA A 390 -9.90 26.24 -0.31
C ALA A 390 -9.98 24.96 -1.14
N SER A 391 -9.05 24.80 -2.13
CA SER A 391 -9.02 23.61 -2.98
C SER A 391 -7.61 23.33 -3.54
N LEU A 392 -7.45 22.14 -4.15
CA LEU A 392 -6.24 21.78 -4.90
C LEU A 392 -5.98 22.74 -6.06
N GLU A 393 -7.04 23.11 -6.80
CA GLU A 393 -6.96 24.01 -7.96
C GLU A 393 -6.51 25.42 -7.54
N GLU A 394 -7.03 25.93 -6.40
CA GLU A 394 -6.63 27.21 -5.86
C GLU A 394 -5.15 27.19 -5.45
N ALA A 395 -4.72 26.17 -4.70
CA ALA A 395 -3.32 26.00 -4.33
C ALA A 395 -2.39 25.97 -5.54
N ILE A 396 -2.74 25.19 -6.58
CA ILE A 396 -1.99 25.10 -7.83
C ILE A 396 -1.96 26.47 -8.55
N SER A 397 -3.10 27.18 -8.60
CA SER A 397 -3.19 28.51 -9.21
C SER A 397 -2.30 29.54 -8.50
N ASP A 398 -2.26 29.51 -7.18
CA ASP A 398 -1.41 30.41 -6.39
C ASP A 398 0.07 30.10 -6.56
N ILE A 399 0.44 28.85 -6.60
CA ILE A 399 1.82 28.43 -6.90
C ILE A 399 2.23 28.97 -8.27
N LYS A 400 1.35 28.88 -9.30
CA LYS A 400 1.61 29.42 -10.63
C LYS A 400 1.87 30.91 -10.59
N LYS A 401 1.06 31.70 -9.85
CA LYS A 401 1.24 33.16 -9.73
C LYS A 401 2.57 33.52 -9.07
N ILE A 402 2.92 32.81 -7.98
CA ILE A 402 4.14 33.07 -7.20
C ILE A 402 5.39 32.64 -7.98
N ASN A 403 5.34 31.48 -8.64
CA ASN A 403 6.48 30.91 -9.35
C ASN A 403 6.79 31.64 -10.68
N GLY A 404 5.77 32.24 -11.32
CA GLY A 404 5.88 32.86 -12.64
C GLY A 404 6.36 31.85 -13.69
N ASP A 405 7.36 32.24 -14.48
CA ASP A 405 7.91 31.42 -15.56
C ASP A 405 9.09 30.51 -15.12
N ASN A 406 9.38 30.46 -13.82
CA ASN A 406 10.46 29.62 -13.32
C ASN A 406 10.09 28.14 -13.33
N LYS A 407 11.11 27.25 -13.36
CA LYS A 407 10.89 25.80 -13.18
C LYS A 407 10.57 25.50 -11.74
N ALA A 408 9.52 24.68 -11.51
CA ALA A 408 9.14 24.25 -10.18
C ALA A 408 8.59 22.83 -10.16
N ASN A 409 8.53 22.26 -8.96
CA ASN A 409 7.87 21.00 -8.68
C ASN A 409 6.79 21.21 -7.62
N ILE A 410 5.63 20.68 -7.85
CA ILE A 410 4.55 20.57 -6.88
C ILE A 410 4.50 19.13 -6.38
N ILE A 411 4.59 18.96 -5.08
CA ILE A 411 4.47 17.66 -4.41
C ILE A 411 3.11 17.61 -3.72
N ILE A 412 2.23 16.72 -4.17
CA ILE A 412 0.92 16.48 -3.56
C ILE A 412 1.03 15.23 -2.71
N THR A 413 0.83 15.35 -1.39
CA THR A 413 1.04 14.24 -0.45
C THR A 413 0.24 14.39 0.85
N GLY A 414 0.37 13.41 1.76
CA GLY A 414 -0.24 13.40 3.09
C GLY A 414 -1.40 12.41 3.24
N SER A 415 -2.02 11.97 2.17
CA SER A 415 -3.01 10.89 2.21
C SER A 415 -3.32 10.31 0.83
N LEU A 416 -3.78 9.06 0.82
CA LEU A 416 -4.32 8.43 -0.39
C LEU A 416 -5.57 9.17 -0.92
N TYR A 417 -6.38 9.67 -0.01
CA TYR A 417 -7.61 10.37 -0.37
C TYR A 417 -7.34 11.71 -1.06
N LEU A 418 -6.27 12.43 -0.68
CA LEU A 418 -5.85 13.63 -1.41
C LEU A 418 -5.41 13.29 -2.83
N ALA A 419 -4.64 12.21 -2.99
CA ALA A 419 -4.28 11.72 -4.32
C ALA A 419 -5.54 11.38 -5.14
N SER A 420 -6.53 10.69 -4.53
CA SER A 420 -7.82 10.41 -5.17
C SER A 420 -8.53 11.69 -5.62
N ASP A 421 -8.58 12.70 -4.76
CA ASP A 421 -9.22 13.98 -5.10
C ASP A 421 -8.50 14.66 -6.27
N PHE A 422 -7.17 14.62 -6.31
CA PHE A 422 -6.41 15.17 -7.43
C PHE A 422 -6.65 14.39 -8.75
N TYR A 423 -6.66 13.06 -8.72
CA TYR A 423 -6.94 12.28 -9.95
C TYR A 423 -8.33 12.54 -10.52
N LYS A 424 -9.30 12.91 -9.70
CA LYS A 424 -10.65 13.29 -10.18
C LYS A 424 -10.68 14.65 -10.89
N LEU A 425 -9.62 15.47 -10.76
CA LEU A 425 -9.48 16.73 -11.48
C LEU A 425 -8.84 16.54 -12.86
N LEU A 426 -8.20 15.40 -13.12
CA LEU A 426 -7.55 15.08 -14.40
C LEU A 426 -8.53 14.51 -15.41
#